data_e2fffc44d0f284ac2aee6676d6d6b3ca
#
_entry.id   e2fffc44d0f284ac2aee6676d6d6b3ca
#
_cell.length_a   1.000
_cell.length_b   1.000
_cell.length_c   1.000
_cell.angle_alpha   90.00
_cell.angle_beta   90.00
_cell.angle_gamma   90.00
#
_symmetry.space_group_name_H-M   'P 1'
#
loop_
_entity.id
_entity.type
_entity.pdbx_description
1 polymer ?
#
loop_
_entity_poly.entity_id
_entity_poly.type
_entity_poly.pdbx_seq_one_letter_code
_entity_poly.pdbx_strand_id
1 'polypeptide(L)'
;MRSTIEGLPRGGRMLHPAEITVVGSGNLGGVWFSQHPERLTLTDIEMLHPGLLAMLAAHPGIGFVVVATDHGPVALGADGTHDLTTGEVVGEDPLALFGPDAVGDFIHVSSYPNAPDIYLNSLYDPVLDEVAAFEELVGCHGGLGGWQTRPLLVHPAEWAIDEDLLDERGRLRGADTVHHQMV
;
A
#
# COMPACT_ATOMS: atom_id res chain seq x y z
N MET A 1 12.93 -26.43 -40.69
CA MET A 1 12.12 -25.26 -40.99
C MET A 1 12.29 -24.24 -39.80
N ARG A 2 13.17 -23.25 -39.98
CA ARG A 2 13.40 -22.19 -38.97
C ARG A 2 12.47 -21.04 -39.32
N SER A 3 11.51 -20.71 -38.45
CA SER A 3 10.71 -19.50 -38.57
C SER A 3 11.48 -18.30 -37.99
N THR A 4 11.88 -17.43 -38.88
CA THR A 4 12.49 -16.13 -38.55
C THR A 4 11.37 -15.23 -38.04
N ILE A 5 11.46 -14.81 -36.81
CA ILE A 5 10.63 -13.73 -36.28
C ILE A 5 11.24 -12.43 -36.81
N GLU A 6 10.63 -11.87 -37.84
CA GLU A 6 11.00 -10.57 -38.38
C GLU A 6 10.65 -9.45 -37.39
N GLY A 7 11.59 -8.50 -37.30
CA GLY A 7 11.72 -7.49 -36.27
C GLY A 7 10.54 -6.56 -36.09
N LEU A 8 10.27 -6.31 -34.84
CA LEU A 8 9.55 -5.12 -34.36
C LEU A 8 10.30 -3.86 -34.79
N PRO A 9 9.60 -2.83 -35.30
CA PRO A 9 10.23 -1.59 -35.72
C PRO A 9 10.92 -0.91 -34.53
N ARG A 10 12.23 -0.73 -34.62
CA ARG A 10 13.03 0.13 -33.73
C ARG A 10 12.79 1.61 -34.07
N GLY A 11 11.55 2.06 -33.90
CA GLY A 11 11.21 3.46 -33.83
C GLY A 11 11.14 3.84 -32.37
N GLY A 12 12.18 4.45 -31.81
CA GLY A 12 12.14 5.01 -30.48
C GLY A 12 11.10 6.12 -30.42
N ARG A 13 9.86 5.75 -30.12
CA ARG A 13 8.85 6.70 -29.67
C ARG A 13 9.37 7.22 -28.34
N MET A 14 9.80 8.48 -28.29
CA MET A 14 10.00 9.16 -27.03
C MET A 14 8.65 9.10 -26.31
N LEU A 15 8.54 8.18 -25.36
CA LEU A 15 7.41 8.15 -24.44
C LEU A 15 7.56 9.44 -23.62
N HIS A 16 6.67 10.39 -23.83
CA HIS A 16 6.49 11.46 -22.87
C HIS A 16 6.15 10.77 -21.55
N PRO A 17 6.84 11.11 -20.44
CA PRO A 17 6.44 10.58 -19.15
C PRO A 17 4.95 10.85 -18.94
N ALA A 18 4.21 9.84 -18.49
CA ALA A 18 2.82 10.02 -18.15
C ALA A 18 2.72 11.10 -17.06
N GLU A 19 1.75 11.99 -17.16
CA GLU A 19 1.52 13.02 -16.14
C GLU A 19 1.16 12.39 -14.79
N ILE A 20 0.41 11.28 -14.85
CA ILE A 20 0.02 10.48 -13.69
C ILE A 20 0.42 9.02 -13.98
N THR A 21 1.15 8.43 -13.05
CA THR A 21 1.50 7.01 -13.09
C THR A 21 0.72 6.29 -12.01
N VAL A 22 0.01 5.23 -12.38
CA VAL A 22 -0.73 4.37 -11.45
C VAL A 22 -0.17 2.97 -11.55
N VAL A 23 0.17 2.39 -10.40
CA VAL A 23 0.67 1.01 -10.29
C VAL A 23 -0.18 0.27 -9.28
N GLY A 24 -0.75 -0.86 -9.68
CA GLY A 24 -1.42 -1.81 -8.79
C GLY A 24 -0.47 -2.96 -8.46
N SER A 25 -0.57 -3.48 -7.25
CA SER A 25 0.11 -4.69 -6.78
C SER A 25 -0.81 -5.41 -5.80
N GLY A 26 -1.58 -6.37 -6.32
CA GLY A 26 -2.63 -7.04 -5.55
C GLY A 26 -3.71 -6.07 -5.10
N ASN A 27 -3.81 -5.84 -3.81
CA ASN A 27 -4.78 -4.90 -3.22
C ASN A 27 -4.16 -3.58 -2.75
N LEU A 28 -2.91 -3.30 -3.09
CA LEU A 28 -2.27 -2.02 -2.90
C LEU A 28 -2.09 -1.31 -4.24
N GLY A 29 -2.49 -0.06 -4.31
CA GLY A 29 -2.24 0.83 -5.44
C GLY A 29 -1.38 2.02 -5.02
N GLY A 30 -0.56 2.49 -5.94
CA GLY A 30 0.18 3.73 -5.79
C GLY A 30 -0.09 4.67 -6.97
N VAL A 31 -0.24 5.95 -6.68
CA VAL A 31 -0.41 7.00 -7.69
C VAL A 31 0.72 8.01 -7.51
N TRP A 32 1.41 8.33 -8.61
CA TRP A 32 2.46 9.33 -8.68
C TRP A 32 2.11 10.41 -9.70
N PHE A 33 2.16 11.65 -9.30
CA PHE A 33 2.07 12.82 -10.19
C PHE A 33 3.44 13.11 -10.76
N SER A 34 3.83 12.42 -11.83
CA SER A 34 5.19 12.31 -12.37
C SER A 34 5.79 13.64 -12.86
N GLN A 35 4.99 14.70 -12.96
CA GLN A 35 5.44 16.05 -13.29
C GLN A 35 6.00 16.80 -12.08
N HIS A 36 5.79 16.28 -10.88
CA HIS A 36 6.25 16.87 -9.62
C HIS A 36 7.44 16.07 -9.09
N PRO A 37 8.60 16.71 -8.87
CA PRO A 37 9.80 16.02 -8.39
C PRO A 37 9.73 15.64 -6.90
N GLU A 38 8.93 16.36 -6.13
CA GLU A 38 8.69 16.12 -4.71
C GLU A 38 7.33 15.45 -4.52
N ARG A 39 7.22 14.65 -3.48
CA ARG A 39 5.96 14.01 -3.10
C ARG A 39 4.93 15.07 -2.74
N LEU A 40 3.76 14.99 -3.37
CA LEU A 40 2.67 15.92 -3.11
C LEU A 40 2.01 15.64 -1.75
N THR A 41 1.63 16.73 -1.08
CA THR A 41 0.82 16.67 0.12
C THR A 41 -0.68 16.62 -0.23
N LEU A 42 -1.52 16.31 0.77
CA LEU A 42 -2.98 16.40 0.68
C LEU A 42 -3.41 17.76 0.11
N THR A 43 -2.82 18.86 0.62
CA THR A 43 -3.14 20.21 0.19
C THR A 43 -2.78 20.45 -1.28
N ASP A 44 -1.61 19.96 -1.71
CA ASP A 44 -1.17 20.08 -3.10
C ASP A 44 -2.10 19.31 -4.04
N ILE A 45 -2.47 18.07 -3.67
CA ILE A 45 -3.37 17.23 -4.46
C ILE A 45 -4.76 17.88 -4.58
N GLU A 46 -5.31 18.41 -3.48
CA GLU A 46 -6.61 19.09 -3.51
C GLU A 46 -6.57 20.40 -4.32
N MET A 47 -5.43 21.12 -4.35
CA MET A 47 -5.29 22.29 -5.22
C MET A 47 -5.21 21.92 -6.69
N LEU A 48 -4.53 20.84 -7.05
CA LEU A 48 -4.35 20.40 -8.43
C LEU A 48 -5.59 19.66 -8.96
N HIS A 49 -6.21 18.86 -8.12
CA HIS A 49 -7.34 17.98 -8.46
C HIS A 49 -8.42 18.02 -7.37
N PRO A 50 -9.20 19.11 -7.29
CA PRO A 50 -10.20 19.30 -6.24
C PRO A 50 -11.20 18.13 -6.18
N GLY A 51 -11.36 17.55 -4.99
CA GLY A 51 -12.28 16.45 -4.73
C GLY A 51 -11.80 15.06 -5.17
N LEU A 52 -10.60 14.93 -5.73
CA LEU A 52 -10.05 13.63 -6.12
C LEU A 52 -9.96 12.67 -4.94
N LEU A 53 -9.40 13.13 -3.82
CA LEU A 53 -9.20 12.29 -2.64
C LEU A 53 -10.55 11.84 -2.04
N ALA A 54 -11.53 12.73 -1.99
CA ALA A 54 -12.87 12.39 -1.51
C ALA A 54 -13.56 11.36 -2.42
N MET A 55 -13.41 11.49 -3.76
CA MET A 55 -13.96 10.51 -4.70
C MET A 55 -13.30 9.14 -4.57
N LEU A 56 -11.98 9.10 -4.37
CA LEU A 56 -11.24 7.86 -4.16
C LEU A 56 -11.64 7.19 -2.85
N ALA A 57 -11.70 7.95 -1.76
CA ALA A 57 -12.09 7.45 -0.44
C ALA A 57 -13.54 6.92 -0.40
N ALA A 58 -14.44 7.51 -1.21
CA ALA A 58 -15.83 7.07 -1.31
C ALA A 58 -16.06 5.95 -2.35
N HIS A 59 -15.01 5.52 -3.07
CA HIS A 59 -15.16 4.49 -4.09
C HIS A 59 -15.38 3.10 -3.47
N PRO A 60 -16.42 2.34 -3.88
CA PRO A 60 -16.81 1.08 -3.21
C PRO A 60 -15.76 -0.04 -3.28
N GLY A 61 -14.77 0.06 -4.14
CA GLY A 61 -13.66 -0.89 -4.24
C GLY A 61 -12.41 -0.48 -3.46
N ILE A 62 -12.44 0.68 -2.79
CA ILE A 62 -11.33 1.22 -2.00
C ILE A 62 -11.72 1.21 -0.53
N GLY A 63 -10.89 0.60 0.31
CA GLY A 63 -11.09 0.58 1.75
C GLY A 63 -10.65 1.89 2.40
N PHE A 64 -9.49 2.39 1.99
CA PHE A 64 -8.95 3.68 2.41
C PHE A 64 -7.86 4.19 1.46
N VAL A 65 -7.56 5.47 1.60
CA VAL A 65 -6.51 6.19 0.88
C VAL A 65 -5.50 6.73 1.89
N VAL A 66 -4.20 6.71 1.60
CA VAL A 66 -3.21 7.38 2.45
C VAL A 66 -2.44 8.40 1.63
N VAL A 67 -2.30 9.60 2.16
CA VAL A 67 -1.58 10.72 1.57
C VAL A 67 -0.67 11.39 2.60
N ALA A 68 0.33 12.11 2.13
CA ALA A 68 1.20 12.90 3.00
C ALA A 68 0.52 14.21 3.40
N THR A 69 0.86 14.71 4.59
CA THR A 69 0.63 16.09 5.02
C THR A 69 1.95 16.68 5.50
N ASP A 70 1.97 17.97 5.86
CA ASP A 70 3.15 18.63 6.45
C ASP A 70 3.58 18.02 7.80
N HIS A 71 2.69 17.22 8.43
CA HIS A 71 2.89 16.65 9.76
C HIS A 71 3.05 15.13 9.75
N GLY A 72 2.90 14.50 8.58
CA GLY A 72 2.97 13.06 8.41
C GLY A 72 1.81 12.50 7.58
N PRO A 73 1.67 11.18 7.46
CA PRO A 73 0.63 10.56 6.67
C PRO A 73 -0.74 10.62 7.36
N VAL A 74 -1.80 10.77 6.56
CA VAL A 74 -3.20 10.69 6.97
C VAL A 74 -3.92 9.64 6.14
N ALA A 75 -4.73 8.80 6.78
CA ALA A 75 -5.64 7.88 6.12
C ALA A 75 -7.03 8.54 5.97
N LEU A 76 -7.61 8.39 4.77
CA LEU A 76 -8.92 8.92 4.40
C LEU A 76 -9.84 7.76 4.04
N GLY A 77 -10.98 7.66 4.67
CA GLY A 77 -12.07 6.75 4.35
C GLY A 77 -13.30 7.50 3.88
N ALA A 78 -14.35 6.77 3.52
CA ALA A 78 -15.62 7.36 3.09
C ALA A 78 -16.26 8.24 4.18
N ASP A 79 -16.16 7.83 5.43
CA ASP A 79 -16.89 8.43 6.55
C ASP A 79 -15.98 9.00 7.65
N GLY A 80 -14.66 9.07 7.40
CA GLY A 80 -13.74 9.64 8.37
C GLY A 80 -12.28 9.62 7.96
N THR A 81 -11.44 10.14 8.87
CA THR A 81 -10.00 10.28 8.67
C THR A 81 -9.24 9.84 9.92
N HIS A 82 -8.00 9.40 9.73
CA HIS A 82 -7.08 9.04 10.81
C HIS A 82 -5.71 9.67 10.54
N ASP A 83 -5.30 10.63 11.37
CA ASP A 83 -3.94 11.15 11.37
C ASP A 83 -3.00 10.11 11.99
N LEU A 84 -2.14 9.50 11.17
CA LEU A 84 -1.33 8.37 11.59
C LEU A 84 -0.17 8.78 12.53
N THR A 85 0.18 10.08 12.56
CA THR A 85 1.25 10.59 13.42
C THR A 85 0.74 10.92 14.82
N THR A 86 -0.41 11.56 14.91
CA THR A 86 -1.01 11.97 16.18
C THR A 86 -1.94 10.92 16.77
N GLY A 87 -2.48 10.03 15.92
CA GLY A 87 -3.52 9.07 16.29
C GLY A 87 -4.92 9.69 16.37
N GLU A 88 -5.10 10.96 15.93
CA GLU A 88 -6.41 11.61 15.92
C GLU A 88 -7.31 10.99 14.85
N VAL A 89 -8.52 10.62 15.26
CA VAL A 89 -9.55 10.08 14.37
C VAL A 89 -10.73 11.04 14.35
N VAL A 90 -11.19 11.39 13.14
CA VAL A 90 -12.39 12.19 12.92
C VAL A 90 -13.38 11.36 12.11
N GLY A 91 -14.58 11.14 12.63
CA GLY A 91 -15.57 10.26 12.02
C GLY A 91 -15.27 8.77 12.28
N GLU A 92 -15.49 7.91 11.30
CA GLU A 92 -15.15 6.49 11.38
C GLU A 92 -13.67 6.26 11.06
N ASP A 93 -12.99 5.45 11.88
CA ASP A 93 -11.58 5.14 11.63
C ASP A 93 -11.44 4.26 10.37
N PRO A 94 -10.83 4.77 9.28
CA PRO A 94 -10.68 4.00 8.05
C PRO A 94 -9.77 2.77 8.19
N LEU A 95 -8.95 2.71 9.24
CA LEU A 95 -8.04 1.59 9.50
C LEU A 95 -8.60 0.55 10.48
N ALA A 96 -9.76 0.77 11.08
CA ALA A 96 -10.31 -0.07 12.14
C ALA A 96 -10.39 -1.57 11.78
N LEU A 97 -10.68 -1.90 10.52
CA LEU A 97 -10.81 -3.28 10.04
C LEU A 97 -9.48 -3.92 9.62
N PHE A 98 -8.41 -3.14 9.47
CA PHE A 98 -7.15 -3.61 8.87
C PHE A 98 -6.11 -4.09 9.88
N GLY A 99 -6.47 -4.14 11.15
CA GLY A 99 -5.64 -4.69 12.22
C GLY A 99 -4.80 -3.65 12.95
N PRO A 100 -4.21 -4.03 14.09
CA PRO A 100 -3.53 -3.11 15.00
C PRO A 100 -2.20 -2.57 14.46
N ASP A 101 -1.64 -3.21 13.44
CA ASP A 101 -0.35 -2.86 12.88
C ASP A 101 -0.47 -1.87 11.71
N ALA A 102 -1.69 -1.65 11.17
CA ALA A 102 -1.96 -0.84 9.99
C ALA A 102 -1.37 0.57 10.04
N VAL A 103 -1.48 1.25 11.17
CA VAL A 103 -0.93 2.59 11.38
C VAL A 103 0.60 2.57 11.24
N GLY A 104 1.27 1.66 11.96
CA GLY A 104 2.73 1.53 11.92
C GLY A 104 3.24 1.15 10.53
N ASP A 105 2.55 0.25 9.84
CA ASP A 105 2.91 -0.20 8.50
C ASP A 105 2.83 0.96 7.50
N PHE A 106 1.78 1.78 7.53
CA PHE A 106 1.66 2.94 6.64
C PHE A 106 2.58 4.10 7.01
N ILE A 107 2.89 4.32 8.27
CA ILE A 107 3.96 5.26 8.66
C ILE A 107 5.28 4.80 8.05
N HIS A 108 5.61 3.51 8.18
CA HIS A 108 6.86 2.94 7.68
C HIS A 108 6.98 3.07 6.15
N VAL A 109 5.99 2.58 5.37
CA VAL A 109 6.06 2.65 3.91
C VAL A 109 5.96 4.08 3.38
N SER A 110 5.29 4.98 4.10
CA SER A 110 5.23 6.40 3.75
C SER A 110 6.55 7.13 3.95
N SER A 111 7.48 6.56 4.72
CA SER A 111 8.82 7.12 4.94
C SER A 111 9.80 6.85 3.79
N TYR A 112 9.45 5.98 2.85
CA TYR A 112 10.35 5.65 1.75
C TYR A 112 10.53 6.82 0.77
N PRO A 113 11.75 7.02 0.23
CA PRO A 113 12.03 8.15 -0.66
C PRO A 113 11.17 8.20 -1.93
N ASN A 114 10.72 7.03 -2.40
CA ASN A 114 9.90 6.89 -3.61
C ASN A 114 8.46 6.48 -3.29
N ALA A 115 7.99 6.78 -2.07
CA ALA A 115 6.60 6.57 -1.70
C ALA A 115 5.67 7.28 -2.69
N PRO A 116 4.51 6.70 -3.07
CA PRO A 116 3.55 7.37 -3.93
C PRO A 116 2.96 8.62 -3.27
N ASP A 117 2.43 9.51 -4.10
CA ASP A 117 1.65 10.65 -3.64
C ASP A 117 0.35 10.20 -2.97
N ILE A 118 -0.26 9.15 -3.54
CA ILE A 118 -1.47 8.53 -3.00
C ILE A 118 -1.27 7.02 -2.92
N TYR A 119 -1.43 6.45 -1.73
CA TYR A 119 -1.66 5.01 -1.56
C TYR A 119 -3.16 4.71 -1.61
N LEU A 120 -3.51 3.61 -2.25
CA LEU A 120 -4.85 3.06 -2.30
C LEU A 120 -4.81 1.66 -1.71
N ASN A 121 -5.53 1.39 -0.64
CA ASN A 121 -5.77 0.03 -0.17
C ASN A 121 -7.19 -0.37 -0.56
N SER A 122 -7.34 -1.55 -1.12
CA SER A 122 -8.66 -2.00 -1.57
C SER A 122 -9.61 -2.29 -0.41
N LEU A 123 -10.88 -2.49 -0.76
CA LEU A 123 -11.91 -2.92 0.18
C LEU A 123 -11.54 -4.27 0.81
N TYR A 124 -11.77 -4.38 2.10
CA TYR A 124 -11.74 -5.62 2.86
C TYR A 124 -13.14 -5.97 3.35
N ASP A 125 -13.59 -7.18 3.05
CA ASP A 125 -14.84 -7.74 3.57
C ASP A 125 -14.52 -8.62 4.80
N PRO A 126 -14.84 -8.17 6.02
CA PRO A 126 -14.54 -8.93 7.24
C PRO A 126 -15.45 -10.16 7.43
N VAL A 127 -16.57 -10.26 6.70
CA VAL A 127 -17.48 -11.40 6.78
C VAL A 127 -16.96 -12.58 5.97
N LEU A 128 -16.42 -12.30 4.78
CA LEU A 128 -15.81 -13.29 3.90
C LEU A 128 -14.32 -13.48 4.19
N ASP A 129 -13.71 -12.58 4.96
CA ASP A 129 -12.25 -12.48 5.18
C ASP A 129 -11.47 -12.36 3.85
N GLU A 130 -12.01 -11.55 2.93
CA GLU A 130 -11.50 -11.36 1.59
C GLU A 130 -11.19 -9.89 1.30
N VAL A 131 -10.20 -9.65 0.45
CA VAL A 131 -9.86 -8.33 -0.09
C VAL A 131 -10.12 -8.28 -1.59
N ALA A 132 -10.52 -7.13 -2.10
CA ALA A 132 -10.61 -6.90 -3.53
C ALA A 132 -9.20 -6.69 -4.11
N ALA A 133 -8.88 -7.27 -5.27
CA ALA A 133 -7.63 -7.01 -5.97
C ALA A 133 -7.82 -5.90 -7.02
N PHE A 134 -6.79 -5.06 -7.21
CA PHE A 134 -6.77 -4.07 -8.30
C PHE A 134 -6.39 -4.67 -9.65
N GLU A 135 -5.95 -5.92 -9.66
CA GLU A 135 -5.55 -6.68 -10.85
C GLU A 135 -6.06 -8.12 -10.77
N GLU A 136 -6.12 -8.81 -11.93
CA GLU A 136 -6.57 -10.22 -11.98
C GLU A 136 -5.49 -11.15 -11.42
N LEU A 137 -5.65 -11.56 -10.16
CA LEU A 137 -4.75 -12.47 -9.46
C LEU A 137 -5.52 -13.65 -8.84
N VAL A 138 -4.86 -14.80 -8.75
CA VAL A 138 -5.38 -15.96 -8.00
C VAL A 138 -5.24 -15.75 -6.49
N GLY A 139 -4.21 -15.04 -6.08
CA GLY A 139 -3.95 -14.65 -4.68
C GLY A 139 -3.68 -13.15 -4.59
N CYS A 140 -4.04 -12.53 -3.47
CA CYS A 140 -3.86 -11.12 -3.23
C CYS A 140 -2.65 -10.85 -2.34
N HIS A 141 -1.98 -9.74 -2.56
CA HIS A 141 -0.81 -9.30 -1.79
C HIS A 141 -0.63 -7.77 -1.83
N GLY A 142 0.33 -7.27 -1.10
CA GLY A 142 0.84 -5.89 -1.19
C GLY A 142 0.17 -4.90 -0.23
N GLY A 143 -1.14 -5.01 -0.01
CA GLY A 143 -1.89 -4.15 0.91
C GLY A 143 -2.26 -4.83 2.22
N LEU A 144 -3.15 -4.21 2.96
CA LEU A 144 -3.67 -4.70 4.23
C LEU A 144 -5.03 -5.39 4.06
N GLY A 145 -5.39 -6.21 5.04
CA GLY A 145 -6.63 -6.95 5.12
C GLY A 145 -6.49 -8.42 4.74
N GLY A 146 -7.36 -9.28 5.32
CA GLY A 146 -7.37 -10.70 5.07
C GLY A 146 -6.13 -11.46 5.55
N TRP A 147 -5.93 -12.64 5.01
CA TRP A 147 -4.85 -13.56 5.41
C TRP A 147 -3.45 -13.12 4.98
N GLN A 148 -3.33 -12.24 3.99
CA GLN A 148 -2.02 -11.77 3.50
C GLN A 148 -1.20 -11.05 4.58
N THR A 149 -1.83 -10.52 5.62
CA THR A 149 -1.15 -9.89 6.77
C THR A 149 -0.65 -10.91 7.79
N ARG A 150 -0.86 -12.21 7.56
CA ARG A 150 -0.46 -13.32 8.44
C ARG A 150 0.32 -14.39 7.68
N PRO A 151 1.47 -14.06 7.10
CA PRO A 151 2.26 -15.03 6.35
C PRO A 151 2.78 -16.14 7.26
N LEU A 152 3.08 -17.29 6.65
CA LEU A 152 3.71 -18.42 7.32
C LEU A 152 5.19 -18.43 7.00
N LEU A 153 6.02 -18.63 8.02
CA LEU A 153 7.42 -18.95 7.87
C LEU A 153 7.62 -20.45 8.19
N VAL A 154 8.05 -21.22 7.21
CA VAL A 154 8.40 -22.64 7.36
C VAL A 154 9.91 -22.77 7.35
N HIS A 155 10.48 -23.33 8.39
CA HIS A 155 11.93 -23.50 8.55
C HIS A 155 12.28 -24.91 9.04
N PRO A 156 13.53 -25.38 8.86
CA PRO A 156 14.01 -26.63 9.46
C PRO A 156 13.81 -26.63 10.98
N ALA A 157 13.41 -27.76 11.53
CA ALA A 157 13.12 -27.87 12.98
C ALA A 157 14.33 -27.61 13.87
N GLU A 158 15.54 -27.83 13.35
CA GLU A 158 16.80 -27.56 14.05
C GLU A 158 17.21 -26.08 14.08
N TRP A 159 16.54 -25.21 13.33
CA TRP A 159 16.78 -23.77 13.39
C TRP A 159 16.07 -23.18 14.61
N ALA A 160 16.84 -22.66 15.54
CA ALA A 160 16.28 -21.96 16.68
C ALA A 160 15.63 -20.64 16.21
N ILE A 161 14.48 -20.32 16.80
CA ILE A 161 13.91 -19.00 16.68
C ILE A 161 14.58 -18.11 17.72
N ASP A 162 15.08 -16.96 17.30
CA ASP A 162 15.62 -15.95 18.19
C ASP A 162 14.46 -15.29 18.94
N GLU A 163 14.38 -15.57 20.26
CA GLU A 163 13.29 -15.06 21.08
C GLU A 163 13.30 -13.53 21.22
N ASP A 164 14.47 -12.88 21.05
CA ASP A 164 14.61 -11.42 21.11
C ASP A 164 13.98 -10.73 19.88
N LEU A 165 13.72 -11.49 18.80
CA LEU A 165 13.04 -11.00 17.61
C LEU A 165 11.52 -11.14 17.67
N LEU A 166 10.98 -11.82 18.67
CA LEU A 166 9.55 -12.03 18.83
C LEU A 166 8.86 -10.83 19.50
N ASP A 167 7.70 -10.46 18.98
CA ASP A 167 6.82 -9.50 19.63
C ASP A 167 6.18 -10.11 20.92
N GLU A 168 5.44 -9.30 21.67
CA GLU A 168 4.73 -9.73 22.89
C GLU A 168 3.74 -10.88 22.67
N ARG A 169 3.39 -11.17 21.41
CA ARG A 169 2.49 -12.26 21.01
C ARG A 169 3.25 -13.47 20.46
N GLY A 170 4.59 -13.47 20.55
CA GLY A 170 5.44 -14.54 20.06
C GLY A 170 5.50 -14.64 18.53
N ARG A 171 5.44 -13.50 17.81
CA ARG A 171 5.46 -13.44 16.35
C ARG A 171 6.65 -12.65 15.85
N LEU A 172 7.25 -13.08 14.74
CA LEU A 172 8.15 -12.26 13.96
C LEU A 172 7.33 -11.20 13.23
N ARG A 173 7.63 -9.92 13.44
CA ARG A 173 6.87 -8.82 12.84
C ARG A 173 7.72 -8.05 11.82
N GLY A 174 7.21 -7.96 10.59
CA GLY A 174 7.87 -7.27 9.49
C GLY A 174 8.92 -8.12 8.77
N ALA A 175 9.22 -7.73 7.55
CA ALA A 175 10.17 -8.45 6.70
C ALA A 175 11.61 -8.30 7.18
N ASP A 176 11.96 -7.21 7.81
CA ASP A 176 13.26 -6.94 8.44
C ASP A 176 13.54 -7.90 9.60
N THR A 177 12.56 -8.14 10.47
CA THR A 177 12.68 -9.12 11.56
C THR A 177 12.86 -10.53 11.02
N VAL A 178 12.09 -10.91 9.98
CA VAL A 178 12.28 -12.20 9.29
C VAL A 178 13.67 -12.29 8.67
N HIS A 179 14.18 -11.20 8.06
CA HIS A 179 15.52 -11.17 7.52
C HIS A 179 16.58 -11.41 8.64
N HIS A 180 16.47 -10.73 9.76
CA HIS A 180 17.39 -10.94 10.88
C HIS A 180 17.36 -12.38 11.44
N GLN A 181 16.18 -13.02 11.43
CA GLN A 181 16.07 -14.43 11.82
C GLN A 181 16.80 -15.38 10.85
N MET A 182 16.97 -14.97 9.59
CA MET A 182 17.52 -15.84 8.52
C MET A 182 19.02 -15.65 8.28
N VAL A 183 19.66 -14.64 8.85
CA VAL A 183 21.10 -14.33 8.66
C VAL A 183 21.87 -14.45 9.94
#